data_d98f53cbcf741085ab9a83a97e04b544
#
_entry.id   d98f53cbcf741085ab9a83a97e04b544
#
_cell.length_a   1.000
_cell.length_b   1.000
_cell.length_c   1.000
_cell.angle_alpha   90.00
_cell.angle_beta   90.00
_cell.angle_gamma   90.00
#
_symmetry.space_group_name_H-M   'P 1'
#
loop_
_entity.id
_entity.type
_entity.pdbx_description
1 polymer ?
#
loop_
_entity_poly.entity_id
_entity_poly.type
_entity_poly.pdbx_seq_one_letter_code
_entity_poly.pdbx_strand_id
1 'polypeptide(L)'
;MAEVSVVLMAYGTPRSREEIEPYYTDIRRGRPPTPELLADLVRRYEAIGGISPLAARTEAQRVALANALEEREPGRFEVVLGLKHAHPMIEELSLIHI
;
A
#
# COMPACT_ATOMS: atom_id res chain seq x y z
N MET A 1 6.87 -18.26 -14.41
CA MET A 1 7.42 -16.93 -14.11
C MET A 1 6.91 -15.94 -15.14
N ALA A 2 6.42 -14.80 -14.70
CA ALA A 2 5.88 -13.80 -15.61
C ALA A 2 7.01 -13.08 -16.37
N GLU A 3 6.78 -12.78 -17.64
CA GLU A 3 7.75 -12.03 -18.47
C GLU A 3 7.76 -10.54 -18.13
N VAL A 4 6.61 -10.02 -17.67
CA VAL A 4 6.43 -8.60 -17.39
C VAL A 4 5.82 -8.44 -16.00
N SER A 5 6.44 -7.60 -15.18
CA SER A 5 5.88 -7.20 -13.88
C SER A 5 5.26 -5.82 -14.01
N VAL A 6 4.00 -5.70 -13.61
CA VAL A 6 3.27 -4.44 -13.58
C VAL A 6 3.18 -3.98 -12.13
N VAL A 7 3.68 -2.79 -11.84
CA VAL A 7 3.61 -2.20 -10.51
C VAL A 7 2.46 -1.21 -10.45
N LEU A 8 1.43 -1.52 -9.69
CA LEU A 8 0.35 -0.59 -9.41
C LEU A 8 0.77 0.28 -8.25
N MET A 9 1.03 1.55 -8.51
CA MET A 9 1.57 2.48 -7.51
C MET A 9 0.47 3.27 -6.83
N ALA A 10 0.62 3.44 -5.51
CA ALA A 10 -0.28 4.26 -4.70
C ALA A 10 0.49 4.82 -3.50
N TYR A 11 -0.11 5.77 -2.78
CA TYR A 11 0.49 6.28 -1.54
C TYR A 11 0.47 5.22 -0.45
N GLY A 12 -0.56 4.38 -0.42
CA GLY A 12 -0.78 3.45 0.66
C GLY A 12 -1.60 4.07 1.78
N THR A 13 -1.88 3.26 2.78
CA THR A 13 -2.60 3.68 3.98
C THR A 13 -2.30 2.68 5.09
N PRO A 14 -2.34 3.08 6.37
CA PRO A 14 -2.21 2.11 7.46
C PRO A 14 -3.30 1.04 7.36
N ARG A 15 -2.92 -0.23 7.50
CA ARG A 15 -3.85 -1.36 7.44
C ARG A 15 -4.27 -1.86 8.81
N SER A 16 -3.66 -1.33 9.87
CA SER A 16 -3.98 -1.63 11.25
C SER A 16 -3.61 -0.44 12.12
N ARG A 17 -4.08 -0.44 13.36
CA ARG A 17 -3.75 0.62 14.31
C ARG A 17 -2.24 0.74 14.53
N GLU A 18 -1.55 -0.38 14.57
CA GLU A 18 -0.10 -0.44 14.79
C GLU A 18 0.69 0.15 13.63
N GLU A 19 0.12 0.22 12.44
CA GLU A 19 0.78 0.79 11.27
C GLU A 19 0.63 2.32 11.16
N ILE A 20 -0.23 2.94 11.98
CA ILE A 20 -0.48 4.38 11.89
C ILE A 20 0.79 5.19 12.17
N GLU A 21 1.50 4.88 13.25
CA GLU A 21 2.72 5.61 13.59
C GLU A 21 3.82 5.47 12.54
N PRO A 22 4.21 4.25 12.11
CA PRO A 22 5.22 4.11 11.07
C PRO A 22 4.81 4.74 9.73
N TYR A 23 3.53 4.68 9.38
CA TYR A 23 3.03 5.29 8.14
C TYR A 23 3.23 6.82 8.16
N TYR A 24 2.82 7.48 9.23
CA TYR A 24 2.98 8.94 9.34
C TYR A 24 4.43 9.35 9.60
N THR A 25 5.23 8.51 10.22
CA THR A 25 6.67 8.72 10.34
C THR A 25 7.31 8.76 8.96
N ASP A 26 6.93 7.88 8.07
CA ASP A 26 7.44 7.85 6.71
C ASP A 26 7.02 9.10 5.92
N ILE A 27 5.75 9.51 6.03
CA ILE A 27 5.27 10.76 5.40
C ILE A 27 6.06 11.96 5.88
N ARG A 28 6.41 12.01 7.16
CA ARG A 28 7.16 13.10 7.78
C ARG A 28 8.67 12.96 7.62
N ARG A 29 9.12 12.14 6.69
CA ARG A 29 10.52 11.91 6.32
C ARG A 29 11.38 11.43 7.50
N GLY A 30 10.86 10.44 8.23
CA GLY A 30 11.54 9.79 9.34
C GLY A 30 11.32 10.46 10.70
N ARG A 31 10.52 11.54 10.76
CA ARG A 31 10.16 12.19 12.03
C ARG A 31 8.86 11.62 12.57
N PRO A 32 8.88 10.94 13.71
CA PRO A 32 7.65 10.39 14.28
C PRO A 32 6.66 11.50 14.65
N PRO A 33 5.35 11.24 14.56
CA PRO A 33 4.36 12.21 15.04
C PRO A 33 4.48 12.37 16.54
N THR A 34 4.12 13.57 17.02
CA THR A 34 4.06 13.81 18.48
C THR A 34 2.99 12.92 19.11
N PRO A 35 3.07 12.65 20.43
CA PRO A 35 2.02 11.85 21.09
C PRO A 35 0.61 12.42 20.92
N GLU A 36 0.47 13.75 20.91
CA GLU A 36 -0.81 14.41 20.72
C GLU A 36 -1.32 14.22 19.29
N LEU A 37 -0.44 14.37 18.30
CA LEU A 37 -0.81 14.15 16.90
C LEU A 37 -1.16 12.69 16.66
N LEU A 38 -0.38 11.75 17.19
CA LEU A 38 -0.66 10.33 17.04
C LEU A 38 -2.01 9.97 17.65
N ALA A 39 -2.33 10.47 18.84
CA ALA A 39 -3.62 10.23 19.48
C ALA A 39 -4.77 10.78 18.63
N ASP A 40 -4.61 11.95 18.01
CA ASP A 40 -5.61 12.53 17.13
C ASP A 40 -5.81 11.68 15.88
N LEU A 41 -4.73 11.20 15.28
CA LEU A 41 -4.79 10.33 14.10
C LEU A 41 -5.49 9.01 14.41
N VAL A 42 -5.15 8.38 15.52
CA VAL A 42 -5.80 7.13 15.96
C VAL A 42 -7.30 7.36 16.14
N ARG A 43 -7.67 8.47 16.76
CA ARG A 43 -9.08 8.83 16.99
C ARG A 43 -9.84 9.01 15.67
N ARG A 44 -9.20 9.63 14.66
CA ARG A 44 -9.81 9.81 13.34
C ARG A 44 -10.03 8.48 12.63
N TYR A 45 -9.06 7.55 12.72
CA TYR A 45 -9.22 6.22 12.13
C TYR A 45 -10.31 5.42 12.86
N GLU A 46 -10.39 5.52 14.18
CA GLU A 46 -11.45 4.85 14.95
C GLU A 46 -12.83 5.36 14.56
N ALA A 47 -12.96 6.65 14.21
CA ALA A 47 -14.22 7.23 13.78
C ALA A 47 -14.75 6.65 12.47
N ILE A 48 -13.88 6.07 11.64
CA ILE A 48 -14.28 5.44 10.37
C ILE A 48 -14.19 3.90 10.44
N GLY A 49 -14.15 3.33 11.63
CA GLY A 49 -14.14 1.88 11.81
C GLY A 49 -12.77 1.28 12.04
N GLY A 50 -11.75 2.10 12.30
CA GLY A 50 -10.42 1.65 12.66
C GLY A 50 -9.37 1.82 11.58
N ILE A 51 -9.69 1.56 10.31
CA ILE A 51 -8.78 1.75 9.18
C ILE A 51 -9.53 2.31 7.98
N SER A 52 -8.78 2.92 7.06
CA SER A 52 -9.35 3.43 5.81
C SER A 52 -9.70 2.27 4.88
N PRO A 53 -10.81 2.35 4.12
CA PRO A 53 -11.14 1.36 3.10
C PRO A 53 -10.21 1.41 1.88
N LEU A 54 -9.31 2.38 1.80
CA LEU A 54 -8.43 2.58 0.64
C LEU A 54 -7.53 1.39 0.37
N ALA A 55 -6.99 0.75 1.42
CA ALA A 55 -6.14 -0.42 1.24
C ALA A 55 -6.88 -1.57 0.56
N ALA A 56 -8.11 -1.85 0.98
CA ALA A 56 -8.94 -2.89 0.36
C ALA A 56 -9.31 -2.54 -1.06
N ARG A 57 -9.60 -1.27 -1.34
CA ARG A 57 -9.94 -0.81 -2.70
C ARG A 57 -8.75 -0.90 -3.64
N THR A 58 -7.55 -0.54 -3.17
CA THR A 58 -6.33 -0.63 -3.96
C THR A 58 -6.03 -2.10 -4.29
N GLU A 59 -6.18 -3.00 -3.33
CA GLU A 59 -5.99 -4.44 -3.58
C GLU A 59 -7.02 -4.98 -4.56
N ALA A 60 -8.27 -4.53 -4.47
CA ALA A 60 -9.30 -4.92 -5.43
C ALA A 60 -8.96 -4.46 -6.86
N GLN A 61 -8.39 -3.28 -7.01
CA GLN A 61 -7.92 -2.78 -8.30
C GLN A 61 -6.77 -3.63 -8.84
N ARG A 62 -5.82 -4.01 -7.98
CA ARG A 62 -4.72 -4.88 -8.37
C ARG A 62 -5.22 -6.23 -8.88
N VAL A 63 -6.14 -6.85 -8.16
CA VAL A 63 -6.74 -8.14 -8.55
C VAL A 63 -7.49 -8.02 -9.87
N ALA A 64 -8.29 -6.97 -10.03
CA ALA A 64 -9.04 -6.74 -11.26
C ALA A 64 -8.11 -6.58 -12.47
N LEU A 65 -7.03 -5.82 -12.31
CA LEU A 65 -6.03 -5.64 -13.37
C LEU A 65 -5.31 -6.95 -13.69
N ALA A 66 -4.91 -7.69 -12.66
CA ALA A 66 -4.24 -8.98 -12.84
C ALA A 66 -5.13 -9.96 -13.61
N ASN A 67 -6.41 -10.02 -13.27
CA ASN A 67 -7.36 -10.91 -13.95
C ASN A 67 -7.57 -10.50 -15.40
N ALA A 68 -7.68 -9.20 -15.68
CA ALA A 68 -7.87 -8.70 -17.03
C ALA A 68 -6.66 -9.02 -17.93
N LEU A 69 -5.46 -8.88 -17.40
CA LEU A 69 -4.23 -9.19 -18.13
C LEU A 69 -4.08 -10.69 -18.35
N GLU A 70 -4.43 -11.51 -17.35
CA GLU A 70 -4.37 -12.96 -17.47
C GLU A 70 -5.33 -13.48 -18.53
N GLU A 71 -6.51 -12.88 -18.68
CA GLU A 71 -7.45 -13.24 -19.75
C GLU A 71 -6.90 -12.95 -21.14
N ARG A 72 -6.13 -11.87 -21.27
CA ARG A 72 -5.58 -11.48 -22.56
C ARG A 72 -4.34 -12.26 -22.97
N GLU A 73 -3.42 -12.43 -22.03
CA GLU A 73 -2.14 -13.11 -22.26
C GLU A 73 -1.76 -13.95 -21.04
N PRO A 74 -2.31 -15.17 -20.93
CA PRO A 74 -2.07 -16.01 -19.77
C PRO A 74 -0.60 -16.24 -19.47
N GLY A 75 -0.21 -16.04 -18.22
CA GLY A 75 1.13 -16.28 -17.72
C GLY A 75 2.17 -15.21 -18.06
N ARG A 76 1.79 -14.16 -18.81
CA ARG A 76 2.75 -13.13 -19.23
C ARG A 76 2.97 -12.04 -18.19
N PHE A 77 1.93 -11.65 -17.48
CA PHE A 77 1.96 -10.52 -16.55
C PHE A 77 1.79 -10.95 -15.11
N GLU A 78 2.51 -10.30 -14.21
CA GLU A 78 2.18 -10.29 -12.80
C GLU A 78 1.90 -8.84 -12.39
N VAL A 79 0.97 -8.64 -11.45
CA VAL A 79 0.63 -7.31 -10.96
C VAL A 79 0.89 -7.25 -9.46
N VAL A 80 1.75 -6.35 -9.06
CA VAL A 80 2.13 -6.17 -7.65
C VAL A 80 1.83 -4.73 -7.22
N LEU A 81 1.62 -4.54 -5.91
CA LEU A 81 1.47 -3.21 -5.35
C LEU A 81 2.83 -2.62 -5.02
N GLY A 82 3.02 -1.35 -5.36
CA GLY A 82 4.14 -0.57 -4.90
C GLY A 82 3.61 0.69 -4.21
N LEU A 83 3.86 0.81 -2.92
CA LEU A 83 3.31 1.89 -2.10
C LEU A 83 4.40 2.86 -1.69
N LYS A 84 4.05 4.13 -1.54
CA LYS A 84 5.02 5.17 -1.18
C LYS A 84 5.32 5.20 0.31
N HIS A 85 4.31 5.04 1.14
CA HIS A 85 4.43 5.21 2.59
C HIS A 85 4.04 3.97 3.41
N ALA A 86 3.74 2.85 2.75
CA ALA A 86 3.38 1.61 3.40
C ALA A 86 4.00 0.43 2.65
N HIS A 87 4.09 -0.73 3.29
CA HIS A 87 4.62 -1.92 2.64
C HIS A 87 3.56 -2.62 1.78
N PRO A 88 3.92 -3.18 0.63
CA PRO A 88 5.26 -3.20 0.05
C PRO A 88 5.64 -1.85 -0.56
N MET A 89 6.79 -1.34 -0.18
CA MET A 89 7.30 -0.06 -0.70
C MET A 89 7.83 -0.22 -2.11
N ILE A 90 7.74 0.83 -2.91
CA ILE A 90 8.22 0.81 -4.30
C ILE A 90 9.69 0.45 -4.38
N GLU A 91 10.51 0.99 -3.49
CA GLU A 91 11.95 0.70 -3.44
C GLU A 91 12.23 -0.77 -3.18
N GLU A 92 11.45 -1.42 -2.32
CA GLU A 92 11.58 -2.83 -2.02
C GLU A 92 11.34 -3.70 -3.26
N LEU A 93 10.34 -3.35 -4.05
CA LEU A 93 10.03 -4.08 -5.28
C LEU A 93 11.11 -3.92 -6.32
N SER A 94 11.70 -2.74 -6.41
CA SER A 94 12.80 -2.47 -7.32
C SER A 94 14.01 -3.36 -7.02
N LEU A 95 14.33 -3.56 -5.74
CA LEU A 95 15.42 -4.43 -5.32
C LEU A 95 15.14 -5.91 -5.57
N ILE A 96 13.89 -6.33 -5.46
CA ILE A 96 13.51 -7.72 -5.66
C ILE A 96 13.51 -8.11 -7.14
N HIS A 97 13.11 -7.20 -8.02
CA HIS A 97 12.92 -7.47 -9.44
C HIS A 97 14.09 -7.07 -10.34
N ILE A 98 15.16 -6.56 -9.76
CA ILE A 98 16.41 -6.35 -10.47
C ILE A 98 17.22 -7.63 -10.48
#